data_a43b55daa10ab10082e6a219ece260b8
#
_entry.id   a43b55daa10ab10082e6a219ece260b8
#
_cell.length_a   1.000
_cell.length_b   1.000
_cell.length_c   1.000
_cell.angle_alpha   90.00
_cell.angle_beta   90.00
_cell.angle_gamma   90.00
#
_symmetry.space_group_name_H-M   'P 1'
#
loop_
_entity.id
_entity.type
_entity.pdbx_description
1 polymer ?
#
loop_
_entity_poly.entity_id
_entity_poly.type
_entity_poly.pdbx_seq_one_letter_code
_entity_poly.pdbx_strand_id
1 'polypeptide(L)'
;CLLSRGLGDVYKRQSEKDAQSYLDEMRYMLATQMAAPNSPQWFNTGLHWAYGIDGPSQGHHYVDFKTGKLIKSKSAYEHPQPHACFIQSVSDDLVNEGGIMDLWVREARLFKYGSGTGTNFSSLRGDGEPLSGGGRSSGLMGFLKIGDRSAGAIKSGGTTRRAAKMVICDADHPDIEEFINWKVKEEQKVASIVAGSKIHEAKLNQIFDAIKTLSLIHI
;
A
#
# COMPACT_ATOMS: atom_id res chain seq x y z
N CYS A 1 -3.56 24.84 -11.98
CA CYS A 1 -2.66 23.97 -12.71
C CYS A 1 -2.51 22.54 -12.20
N LEU A 2 -2.98 22.24 -11.02
CA LEU A 2 -3.17 20.87 -10.54
C LEU A 2 -3.99 20.01 -11.50
N LEU A 3 -4.72 20.60 -12.39
CA LEU A 3 -5.83 20.00 -13.13
C LEU A 3 -5.54 19.71 -14.58
N SER A 4 -4.58 20.38 -15.18
CA SER A 4 -4.37 20.25 -16.63
C SER A 4 -3.63 18.98 -17.06
N ARG A 5 -3.13 18.15 -16.13
CA ARG A 5 -2.28 16.99 -16.47
C ARG A 5 -2.70 15.65 -15.89
N GLY A 6 -3.61 15.60 -14.92
CA GLY A 6 -4.13 14.35 -14.37
C GLY A 6 -5.30 13.74 -15.15
N LEU A 7 -5.88 14.48 -16.06
CA LEU A 7 -7.07 14.12 -16.80
C LEU A 7 -6.82 14.05 -18.32
N GLY A 8 -5.67 13.56 -18.74
CA GLY A 8 -5.20 13.62 -20.12
C GLY A 8 -6.19 13.13 -21.21
N ASP A 9 -7.07 12.19 -20.90
CA ASP A 9 -8.08 11.71 -21.85
C ASP A 9 -9.35 12.57 -21.89
N VAL A 10 -9.67 13.24 -20.80
CA VAL A 10 -10.85 14.12 -20.73
C VAL A 10 -10.59 15.40 -21.52
N TYR A 11 -9.35 15.88 -21.56
CA TYR A 11 -8.96 17.14 -22.22
C TYR A 11 -8.95 17.10 -23.75
N LYS A 12 -8.89 15.96 -24.38
CA LYS A 12 -8.98 15.88 -25.85
C LYS A 12 -10.29 16.40 -26.42
N ARG A 13 -11.29 16.62 -25.56
CA ARG A 13 -12.65 17.01 -25.97
C ARG A 13 -13.14 18.33 -25.35
N GLN A 14 -12.30 18.97 -24.53
CA GLN A 14 -12.71 20.20 -23.83
C GLN A 14 -12.08 21.43 -24.46
N SER A 15 -12.84 22.52 -24.48
CA SER A 15 -12.34 23.83 -24.89
C SER A 15 -11.45 24.45 -23.79
N GLU A 16 -10.66 25.45 -24.16
CA GLU A 16 -9.88 26.25 -23.18
C GLU A 16 -10.79 26.93 -22.15
N LYS A 17 -12.01 27.27 -22.56
CA LYS A 17 -13.05 27.81 -21.68
C LYS A 17 -13.48 26.79 -20.61
N ASP A 18 -13.64 25.52 -20.97
CA ASP A 18 -13.98 24.46 -20.01
C ASP A 18 -12.85 24.22 -19.01
N ALA A 19 -11.60 24.27 -19.48
CA ALA A 19 -10.43 24.16 -18.62
C ALA A 19 -10.34 25.32 -17.61
N GLN A 20 -10.66 26.55 -18.04
CA GLN A 20 -10.70 27.70 -17.14
C GLN A 20 -11.87 27.59 -16.14
N SER A 21 -13.05 27.20 -16.59
CA SER A 21 -14.21 26.96 -15.69
C SER A 21 -13.89 25.94 -14.61
N TYR A 22 -13.28 24.83 -14.99
CA TYR A 22 -12.85 23.79 -14.05
C TYR A 22 -11.81 24.30 -13.04
N LEU A 23 -10.87 25.12 -13.49
CA LEU A 23 -9.89 25.75 -12.62
C LEU A 23 -10.54 26.65 -11.56
N ASP A 24 -11.51 27.45 -11.97
CA ASP A 24 -12.19 28.39 -11.09
C ASP A 24 -13.13 27.67 -10.12
N GLU A 25 -13.82 26.63 -10.55
CA GLU A 25 -14.64 25.75 -9.69
C GLU A 25 -13.77 25.04 -8.64
N MET A 26 -12.61 24.50 -9.03
CA MET A 26 -11.70 23.87 -8.08
C MET A 26 -11.12 24.84 -7.07
N ARG A 27 -10.76 26.06 -7.51
CA ARG A 27 -10.33 27.12 -6.58
C ARG A 27 -11.41 27.47 -5.57
N TYR A 28 -12.64 27.57 -6.03
CA TYR A 28 -13.80 27.81 -5.17
C TYR A 28 -13.99 26.69 -4.15
N MET A 29 -14.02 25.43 -4.61
CA MET A 29 -14.19 24.27 -3.74
C MET A 29 -13.08 24.15 -2.69
N LEU A 30 -11.83 24.42 -3.07
CA LEU A 30 -10.70 24.39 -2.13
C LEU A 30 -10.77 25.56 -1.12
N ALA A 31 -11.09 26.77 -1.59
CA ALA A 31 -11.18 27.94 -0.72
C ALA A 31 -12.33 27.86 0.29
N THR A 32 -13.45 27.26 -0.11
CA THR A 32 -14.62 27.04 0.73
C THR A 32 -14.57 25.73 1.54
N GLN A 33 -13.50 24.97 1.42
CA GLN A 33 -13.33 23.66 2.10
C GLN A 33 -14.39 22.60 1.75
N MET A 34 -14.97 22.67 0.56
CA MET A 34 -15.93 21.69 0.07
C MET A 34 -15.27 20.39 -0.38
N ALA A 35 -14.03 20.47 -0.82
CA ALA A 35 -13.23 19.34 -1.29
C ALA A 35 -11.75 19.54 -0.99
N ALA A 36 -11.00 18.45 -0.93
CA ALA A 36 -9.54 18.47 -0.87
C ALA A 36 -8.98 17.36 -1.79
N PRO A 37 -7.92 17.65 -2.56
CA PRO A 37 -7.19 16.61 -3.29
C PRO A 37 -6.57 15.58 -2.36
N ASN A 38 -6.36 14.37 -2.86
CA ASN A 38 -5.61 13.36 -2.11
C ASN A 38 -4.13 13.75 -1.96
N SER A 39 -3.44 13.13 -0.98
CA SER A 39 -2.05 13.48 -0.66
C SER A 39 -1.08 13.46 -1.85
N PRO A 40 -1.06 12.45 -2.76
CA PRO A 40 -0.18 12.48 -3.92
C PRO A 40 -0.44 13.66 -4.87
N GLN A 41 -1.66 14.12 -4.99
CA GLN A 41 -1.95 15.32 -5.77
C GLN A 41 -1.34 16.58 -5.12
N TRP A 42 -1.42 16.69 -3.78
CA TRP A 42 -0.78 17.80 -3.07
C TRP A 42 0.74 17.80 -3.19
N PHE A 43 1.37 16.62 -3.09
CA PHE A 43 2.83 16.52 -3.02
C PHE A 43 3.52 16.55 -4.38
N ASN A 44 2.85 16.09 -5.43
CA ASN A 44 3.53 15.81 -6.70
C ASN A 44 2.97 16.62 -7.87
N THR A 45 1.66 16.94 -7.86
CA THR A 45 1.03 17.49 -9.06
C THR A 45 1.25 18.99 -9.18
N GLY A 46 1.68 19.44 -10.36
CA GLY A 46 1.85 20.86 -10.69
C GLY A 46 3.16 21.48 -10.23
N LEU A 47 3.99 20.80 -9.44
CA LEU A 47 5.26 21.33 -8.94
C LEU A 47 6.25 21.61 -10.06
N HIS A 48 6.38 20.71 -11.01
CA HIS A 48 7.23 20.92 -12.20
C HIS A 48 6.76 22.12 -13.01
N TRP A 49 5.47 22.23 -13.27
CA TRP A 49 4.90 23.31 -14.05
C TRP A 49 5.00 24.67 -13.36
N ALA A 50 4.70 24.75 -12.06
CA ALA A 50 4.63 26.00 -11.31
C ALA A 50 6.01 26.50 -10.87
N TYR A 51 6.94 25.60 -10.55
CA TYR A 51 8.20 25.93 -9.90
C TYR A 51 9.43 25.35 -10.61
N GLY A 52 9.27 24.64 -11.73
CA GLY A 52 10.38 23.97 -12.43
C GLY A 52 11.02 22.82 -11.65
N ILE A 53 10.36 22.32 -10.59
CA ILE A 53 10.90 21.23 -9.80
C ILE A 53 10.97 19.97 -10.65
N ASP A 54 12.13 19.33 -10.65
CA ASP A 54 12.40 18.11 -11.39
C ASP A 54 13.11 17.08 -10.50
N GLY A 55 13.14 15.83 -10.96
CA GLY A 55 13.79 14.73 -10.27
C GLY A 55 13.91 13.49 -11.16
N PRO A 56 14.81 12.56 -10.79
CA PRO A 56 15.05 11.37 -11.60
C PRO A 56 13.78 10.55 -11.78
N SER A 57 13.64 9.94 -12.96
CA SER A 57 12.51 9.07 -13.29
C SER A 57 12.37 7.93 -12.29
N GLN A 58 11.17 7.70 -11.80
CA GLN A 58 10.83 6.52 -10.98
C GLN A 58 10.47 5.28 -11.82
N GLY A 59 10.48 5.40 -13.15
CA GLY A 59 10.20 4.31 -14.07
C GLY A 59 8.72 4.05 -14.35
N HIS A 60 7.83 4.96 -13.93
CA HIS A 60 6.41 4.90 -14.24
C HIS A 60 6.12 5.36 -15.68
N HIS A 61 4.93 5.05 -16.17
CA HIS A 61 4.47 5.40 -17.51
C HIS A 61 3.25 6.32 -17.43
N TYR A 62 3.07 7.13 -18.44
CA TYR A 62 1.87 7.94 -18.65
C TYR A 62 1.38 7.82 -20.09
N VAL A 63 0.12 8.11 -20.32
CA VAL A 63 -0.43 8.21 -21.68
C VAL A 63 -0.29 9.66 -22.16
N ASP A 64 0.44 9.84 -23.25
CA ASP A 64 0.56 11.14 -23.90
C ASP A 64 -0.79 11.55 -24.50
N PHE A 65 -1.32 12.68 -24.09
CA PHE A 65 -2.67 13.13 -24.46
C PHE A 65 -2.80 13.53 -25.94
N LYS A 66 -1.70 13.88 -26.61
CA LYS A 66 -1.71 14.25 -28.03
C LYS A 66 -1.68 13.01 -28.93
N THR A 67 -0.87 12.04 -28.58
CA THR A 67 -0.62 10.87 -29.41
C THR A 67 -1.40 9.64 -28.97
N GLY A 68 -1.90 9.60 -27.72
CA GLY A 68 -2.54 8.43 -27.12
C GLY A 68 -1.58 7.28 -26.84
N LYS A 69 -0.28 7.48 -26.95
CA LYS A 69 0.72 6.43 -26.75
C LYS A 69 1.17 6.36 -25.29
N LEU A 70 1.48 5.16 -24.84
CA LEU A 70 2.09 4.93 -23.54
C LEU A 70 3.57 5.32 -23.62
N ILE A 71 3.98 6.29 -22.79
CA ILE A 71 5.34 6.80 -22.73
C ILE A 71 5.90 6.59 -21.33
N LYS A 72 7.14 6.14 -21.23
CA LYS A 72 7.87 6.06 -19.97
C LYS A 72 8.27 7.46 -19.53
N SER A 73 7.90 7.85 -18.32
CA SER A 73 8.25 9.17 -17.78
C SER A 73 9.77 9.30 -17.59
N LYS A 74 10.29 10.47 -17.92
CA LYS A 74 11.70 10.83 -17.72
C LYS A 74 11.92 11.58 -16.41
N SER A 75 10.86 12.12 -15.82
CA SER A 75 10.86 12.90 -14.60
C SER A 75 9.86 12.36 -13.58
N ALA A 76 10.18 12.48 -12.29
CA ALA A 76 9.26 12.14 -11.21
C ALA A 76 8.12 13.16 -11.07
N TYR A 77 8.30 14.40 -11.54
CA TYR A 77 7.37 15.51 -11.30
C TYR A 77 6.68 16.04 -12.55
N GLU A 78 7.20 15.79 -13.76
CA GLU A 78 6.59 16.27 -15.00
C GLU A 78 5.24 15.58 -15.27
N HIS A 79 5.18 14.26 -15.11
CA HIS A 79 3.97 13.43 -15.20
C HIS A 79 3.87 12.54 -13.96
N PRO A 80 3.59 13.12 -12.79
CA PRO A 80 3.57 12.37 -11.55
C PRO A 80 2.37 11.43 -11.46
N GLN A 81 2.47 10.41 -10.60
CA GLN A 81 1.34 9.57 -10.23
C GLN A 81 0.45 10.33 -9.21
N PRO A 82 -0.77 10.75 -9.58
CA PRO A 82 -1.62 11.56 -8.73
C PRO A 82 -2.57 10.73 -7.85
N HIS A 83 -2.64 9.41 -8.04
CA HIS A 83 -3.61 8.56 -7.36
C HIS A 83 -3.06 8.00 -6.06
N ALA A 84 -3.86 8.10 -5.00
CA ALA A 84 -3.49 7.63 -3.69
C ALA A 84 -3.60 6.11 -3.56
N CYS A 85 -4.64 5.52 -4.16
CA CYS A 85 -4.98 4.12 -4.00
C CYS A 85 -5.50 3.52 -5.30
N PHE A 86 -5.26 2.23 -5.47
CA PHE A 86 -5.72 1.44 -6.60
C PHE A 86 -6.51 0.24 -6.13
N ILE A 87 -7.68 0.03 -6.74
CA ILE A 87 -8.44 -1.20 -6.56
C ILE A 87 -7.82 -2.28 -7.43
N GLN A 88 -7.52 -3.42 -6.82
CA GLN A 88 -6.96 -4.60 -7.48
C GLN A 88 -7.95 -5.75 -7.40
N SER A 89 -7.86 -6.67 -8.35
CA SER A 89 -8.55 -7.95 -8.32
C SER A 89 -7.55 -9.09 -8.15
N VAL A 90 -8.03 -10.21 -7.64
CA VAL A 90 -7.27 -11.45 -7.52
C VAL A 90 -8.16 -12.62 -7.91
N SER A 91 -7.61 -13.57 -8.64
CA SER A 91 -8.24 -14.87 -8.92
C SER A 91 -7.64 -15.95 -8.04
N ASP A 92 -8.41 -17.02 -7.82
CA ASP A 92 -7.99 -18.18 -7.04
C ASP A 92 -7.01 -19.07 -7.84
N ASP A 93 -5.87 -18.48 -8.15
CA ASP A 93 -4.74 -19.08 -8.82
C ASP A 93 -3.45 -18.63 -8.12
N LEU A 94 -2.47 -19.51 -8.00
CA LEU A 94 -1.26 -19.19 -7.26
C LEU A 94 -0.31 -18.29 -8.04
N VAL A 95 0.00 -18.63 -9.31
CA VAL A 95 1.14 -18.05 -10.02
C VAL A 95 0.82 -17.41 -11.35
N ASN A 96 -0.33 -17.72 -11.95
CA ASN A 96 -0.70 -17.19 -13.26
C ASN A 96 -1.08 -15.70 -13.19
N GLU A 97 -1.20 -15.07 -14.35
CA GLU A 97 -1.62 -13.69 -14.46
C GLU A 97 -2.99 -13.48 -13.80
N GLY A 98 -3.10 -12.44 -12.98
CA GLY A 98 -4.27 -12.17 -12.16
C GLY A 98 -4.35 -12.96 -10.85
N GLY A 99 -3.46 -13.92 -10.63
CA GLY A 99 -3.39 -14.74 -9.43
C GLY A 99 -2.72 -14.08 -8.23
N ILE A 100 -2.55 -14.87 -7.18
CA ILE A 100 -2.09 -14.40 -5.86
C ILE A 100 -0.69 -13.81 -5.92
N MET A 101 0.28 -14.50 -6.53
CA MET A 101 1.66 -14.02 -6.61
C MET A 101 1.81 -12.85 -7.56
N ASP A 102 1.05 -12.81 -8.65
CA ASP A 102 0.98 -11.66 -9.53
C ASP A 102 0.41 -10.42 -8.81
N LEU A 103 -0.61 -10.59 -7.97
CA LEU A 103 -1.12 -9.51 -7.14
C LEU A 103 -0.01 -8.89 -6.26
N TRP A 104 0.82 -9.72 -5.62
CA TRP A 104 1.91 -9.20 -4.78
C TRP A 104 2.94 -8.41 -5.58
N VAL A 105 3.23 -8.82 -6.81
CA VAL A 105 4.12 -8.08 -7.72
C VAL A 105 3.51 -6.73 -8.12
N ARG A 106 2.22 -6.70 -8.45
CA ARG A 106 1.49 -5.47 -8.79
C ARG A 106 1.45 -4.51 -7.58
N GLU A 107 1.11 -5.01 -6.39
CA GLU A 107 1.12 -4.23 -5.16
C GLU A 107 2.50 -3.66 -4.83
N ALA A 108 3.55 -4.45 -4.96
CA ALA A 108 4.92 -3.99 -4.73
C ALA A 108 5.31 -2.81 -5.63
N ARG A 109 4.88 -2.83 -6.88
CA ARG A 109 5.07 -1.70 -7.83
C ARG A 109 4.32 -0.45 -7.37
N LEU A 110 3.06 -0.59 -6.97
CA LEU A 110 2.24 0.52 -6.49
C LEU A 110 2.80 1.12 -5.20
N PHE A 111 3.22 0.29 -4.26
CA PHE A 111 3.87 0.73 -3.01
C PHE A 111 5.18 1.46 -3.27
N LYS A 112 5.98 0.98 -4.23
CA LYS A 112 7.22 1.65 -4.65
C LYS A 112 6.98 3.09 -5.10
N TYR A 113 5.85 3.35 -5.77
CA TYR A 113 5.48 4.68 -6.26
C TYR A 113 4.65 5.50 -5.26
N GLY A 114 4.48 5.02 -4.03
CA GLY A 114 3.81 5.75 -2.96
C GLY A 114 2.28 5.67 -2.98
N SER A 115 1.71 4.76 -3.76
CA SER A 115 0.27 4.51 -3.80
C SER A 115 -0.11 3.33 -2.90
N GLY A 116 -1.35 3.34 -2.38
CA GLY A 116 -1.94 2.21 -1.66
C GLY A 116 -2.72 1.29 -2.58
N THR A 117 -3.15 0.17 -2.04
CA THR A 117 -3.98 -0.83 -2.73
C THR A 117 -5.20 -1.23 -1.92
N GLY A 118 -6.26 -1.66 -2.62
CA GLY A 118 -7.43 -2.29 -2.02
C GLY A 118 -7.85 -3.50 -2.85
N THR A 119 -8.04 -4.64 -2.21
CA THR A 119 -8.40 -5.89 -2.89
C THR A 119 -9.44 -6.65 -2.09
N ASN A 120 -10.49 -7.14 -2.75
CA ASN A 120 -11.40 -8.13 -2.21
C ASN A 120 -10.80 -9.53 -2.45
N PHE A 121 -10.58 -10.27 -1.37
CA PHE A 121 -9.98 -11.60 -1.40
C PHE A 121 -11.00 -12.74 -1.31
N SER A 122 -12.29 -12.44 -1.31
CA SER A 122 -13.36 -13.43 -1.13
C SER A 122 -13.44 -14.46 -2.25
N SER A 123 -12.80 -14.20 -3.39
CA SER A 123 -12.68 -15.17 -4.48
C SER A 123 -11.69 -16.31 -4.20
N LEU A 124 -10.83 -16.15 -3.21
CA LEU A 124 -9.89 -17.21 -2.82
C LEU A 124 -10.61 -18.26 -1.97
N ARG A 125 -10.27 -19.52 -2.19
CA ARG A 125 -10.84 -20.63 -1.40
C ARG A 125 -10.39 -20.59 0.06
N GLY A 126 -11.26 -21.10 0.94
CA GLY A 126 -11.01 -21.20 2.37
C GLY A 126 -10.01 -22.30 2.76
N ASP A 127 -9.66 -22.34 4.03
CA ASP A 127 -8.77 -23.36 4.58
C ASP A 127 -9.42 -24.76 4.47
N GLY A 128 -8.60 -25.74 4.11
CA GLY A 128 -9.02 -27.13 3.97
C GLY A 128 -9.82 -27.45 2.71
N GLU A 129 -10.18 -26.50 1.87
CA GLU A 129 -10.86 -26.75 0.59
C GLU A 129 -9.95 -27.51 -0.39
N PRO A 130 -10.52 -28.40 -1.24
CA PRO A 130 -9.72 -29.24 -2.13
C PRO A 130 -9.05 -28.42 -3.25
N LEU A 131 -7.81 -28.78 -3.56
CA LEU A 131 -7.07 -28.23 -4.71
C LEU A 131 -7.27 -29.13 -5.94
N SER A 132 -7.29 -28.52 -7.15
CA SER A 132 -7.44 -29.24 -8.41
C SER A 132 -6.34 -30.27 -8.68
N GLY A 133 -5.12 -30.04 -8.19
CA GLY A 133 -3.98 -30.94 -8.28
C GLY A 133 -3.86 -31.97 -7.16
N GLY A 134 -4.86 -32.05 -6.27
CA GLY A 134 -4.81 -32.82 -5.04
C GLY A 134 -4.22 -32.03 -3.87
N GLY A 135 -4.60 -32.41 -2.65
CA GLY A 135 -4.24 -31.68 -1.44
C GLY A 135 -5.33 -30.70 -0.99
N ARG A 136 -5.00 -29.86 -0.02
CA ARG A 136 -5.92 -28.91 0.58
C ARG A 136 -5.35 -27.49 0.60
N SER A 137 -6.22 -26.51 0.50
CA SER A 137 -5.89 -25.08 0.60
C SER A 137 -5.38 -24.75 2.01
N SER A 138 -4.43 -23.85 2.08
CA SER A 138 -3.99 -23.20 3.34
C SER A 138 -4.84 -22.00 3.74
N GLY A 139 -5.93 -21.75 3.02
CA GLY A 139 -6.88 -20.71 3.28
C GLY A 139 -6.42 -19.29 2.96
N LEU A 140 -7.36 -18.37 3.03
CA LEU A 140 -7.17 -16.95 2.80
C LEU A 140 -6.09 -16.36 3.70
N MET A 141 -6.09 -16.73 4.98
CA MET A 141 -5.22 -16.08 5.98
C MET A 141 -3.73 -16.37 5.77
N GLY A 142 -3.38 -17.53 5.18
CA GLY A 142 -2.03 -17.85 4.78
C GLY A 142 -1.47 -16.83 3.78
N PHE A 143 -2.21 -16.52 2.74
CA PHE A 143 -1.83 -15.58 1.69
C PHE A 143 -1.87 -14.12 2.16
N LEU A 144 -2.85 -13.74 2.98
CA LEU A 144 -2.91 -12.40 3.55
C LEU A 144 -1.69 -12.07 4.40
N LYS A 145 -1.18 -13.01 5.18
CA LYS A 145 0.06 -12.84 5.98
C LYS A 145 1.28 -12.58 5.10
N ILE A 146 1.38 -13.20 3.92
CA ILE A 146 2.46 -12.92 2.95
C ILE A 146 2.36 -11.48 2.47
N GLY A 147 1.18 -11.04 2.03
CA GLY A 147 0.95 -9.68 1.54
C GLY A 147 1.18 -8.61 2.61
N ASP A 148 0.77 -8.86 3.84
CA ASP A 148 1.00 -7.95 4.99
C ASP A 148 2.50 -7.77 5.27
N ARG A 149 3.27 -8.86 5.28
CA ARG A 149 4.73 -8.81 5.45
C ARG A 149 5.44 -8.11 4.29
N SER A 150 5.00 -8.37 3.07
CA SER A 150 5.52 -7.69 1.87
C SER A 150 5.28 -6.18 1.96
N ALA A 151 4.05 -5.76 2.27
CA ALA A 151 3.70 -4.35 2.44
C ALA A 151 4.53 -3.68 3.56
N GLY A 152 4.74 -4.37 4.68
CA GLY A 152 5.55 -3.87 5.79
C GLY A 152 7.04 -3.70 5.45
N ALA A 153 7.56 -4.53 4.55
CA ALA A 153 8.96 -4.49 4.13
C ALA A 153 9.24 -3.42 3.06
N ILE A 154 8.24 -3.11 2.21
CA ILE A 154 8.41 -2.16 1.11
C ILE A 154 8.26 -0.73 1.63
N LYS A 155 9.35 0.01 1.57
CA LYS A 155 9.35 1.46 1.79
C LYS A 155 9.34 2.14 0.43
N SER A 156 8.49 3.15 0.26
CA SER A 156 8.48 3.94 -0.96
C SER A 156 9.84 4.61 -1.15
N GLY A 157 10.50 4.32 -2.27
CA GLY A 157 11.83 4.87 -2.58
C GLY A 157 11.74 6.38 -2.85
N GLY A 158 12.06 7.19 -1.86
CA GLY A 158 12.16 8.64 -2.00
C GLY A 158 10.86 9.43 -1.86
N THR A 159 9.73 8.79 -1.56
CA THR A 159 8.48 9.46 -1.24
C THR A 159 8.10 9.26 0.22
N THR A 160 7.34 10.20 0.76
CA THR A 160 7.00 10.32 2.18
C THR A 160 5.97 9.29 2.66
N ARG A 161 5.47 8.41 1.79
CA ARG A 161 4.33 7.56 2.09
C ARG A 161 4.74 6.10 2.30
N ARG A 162 4.24 5.50 3.39
CA ARG A 162 4.33 4.06 3.65
C ARG A 162 3.33 3.30 2.76
N ALA A 163 3.62 2.04 2.49
CA ALA A 163 2.66 1.12 1.88
C ALA A 163 1.37 1.10 2.71
N ALA A 164 0.22 1.19 2.03
CA ALA A 164 -1.10 1.10 2.63
C ALA A 164 -1.91 0.06 1.87
N LYS A 165 -2.45 -0.91 2.60
CA LYS A 165 -3.20 -2.03 2.04
C LYS A 165 -4.55 -2.15 2.72
N MET A 166 -5.62 -2.12 1.93
CA MET A 166 -6.96 -2.48 2.35
C MET A 166 -7.28 -3.90 1.88
N VAL A 167 -7.86 -4.68 2.77
CA VAL A 167 -8.25 -6.06 2.53
C VAL A 167 -9.73 -6.18 2.82
N ILE A 168 -10.47 -6.76 1.90
CA ILE A 168 -11.90 -7.03 2.04
C ILE A 168 -12.10 -8.54 2.02
N CYS A 169 -12.96 -9.04 2.90
CA CYS A 169 -13.47 -10.40 2.94
C CYS A 169 -14.97 -10.35 3.14
N ASP A 170 -15.72 -11.00 2.27
CA ASP A 170 -17.19 -11.04 2.35
C ASP A 170 -17.63 -11.88 3.55
N ALA A 171 -18.80 -11.56 4.12
CA ALA A 171 -19.25 -12.16 5.37
C ALA A 171 -19.62 -13.65 5.26
N ASP A 172 -19.81 -14.14 4.06
CA ASP A 172 -20.09 -15.56 3.77
C ASP A 172 -18.86 -16.41 3.43
N HIS A 173 -17.65 -15.78 3.45
CA HIS A 173 -16.42 -16.50 3.19
C HIS A 173 -16.11 -17.52 4.32
N PRO A 174 -15.65 -18.77 4.02
CA PRO A 174 -15.36 -19.78 5.02
C PRO A 174 -14.41 -19.35 6.13
N ASP A 175 -13.41 -18.52 5.80
CA ASP A 175 -12.39 -18.05 6.75
C ASP A 175 -12.75 -16.74 7.46
N ILE A 176 -14.02 -16.25 7.37
CA ILE A 176 -14.40 -14.93 7.88
C ILE A 176 -14.14 -14.76 9.38
N GLU A 177 -14.36 -15.79 10.19
CA GLU A 177 -14.12 -15.71 11.63
C GLU A 177 -12.63 -15.54 11.96
N GLU A 178 -11.75 -16.25 11.23
CA GLU A 178 -10.30 -16.05 11.39
C GLU A 178 -9.88 -14.66 10.93
N PHE A 179 -10.43 -14.18 9.84
CA PHE A 179 -10.18 -12.84 9.31
C PHE A 179 -10.57 -11.74 10.32
N ILE A 180 -11.75 -11.80 10.91
CA ILE A 180 -12.23 -10.84 11.93
C ILE A 180 -11.31 -10.85 13.16
N ASN A 181 -10.91 -12.03 13.61
CA ASN A 181 -10.09 -12.19 14.81
C ASN A 181 -8.59 -11.95 14.57
N TRP A 182 -8.14 -11.82 13.34
CA TRP A 182 -6.72 -11.75 13.00
C TRP A 182 -5.98 -10.64 13.74
N LYS A 183 -6.47 -9.41 13.68
CA LYS A 183 -5.78 -8.27 14.32
C LYS A 183 -5.75 -8.42 15.85
N VAL A 184 -6.83 -8.87 16.45
CA VAL A 184 -6.89 -9.11 17.91
C VAL A 184 -5.87 -10.18 18.34
N LYS A 185 -5.79 -11.27 17.59
CA LYS A 185 -4.79 -12.33 17.86
C LYS A 185 -3.35 -11.84 17.71
N GLU A 186 -3.05 -11.04 16.71
CA GLU A 186 -1.70 -10.47 16.54
C GLU A 186 -1.36 -9.48 17.65
N GLU A 187 -2.29 -8.62 18.09
CA GLU A 187 -2.09 -7.72 19.23
C GLU A 187 -1.86 -8.47 20.55
N GLN A 188 -2.65 -9.50 20.82
CA GLN A 188 -2.48 -10.37 22.00
C GLN A 188 -1.11 -11.05 22.00
N LYS A 189 -0.67 -11.53 20.84
CA LYS A 189 0.64 -12.13 20.65
C LYS A 189 1.78 -11.14 20.93
N VAL A 190 1.68 -9.92 20.43
CA VAL A 190 2.65 -8.85 20.70
C VAL A 190 2.67 -8.52 22.19
N ALA A 191 1.51 -8.37 22.84
CA ALA A 191 1.43 -8.11 24.26
C ALA A 191 2.08 -9.22 25.10
N SER A 192 1.84 -10.48 24.74
CA SER A 192 2.45 -11.64 25.41
C SER A 192 3.98 -11.69 25.24
N ILE A 193 4.49 -11.39 24.03
CA ILE A 193 5.93 -11.33 23.76
C ILE A 193 6.59 -10.20 24.57
N VAL A 194 5.98 -9.03 24.61
CA VAL A 194 6.50 -7.88 25.38
C VAL A 194 6.53 -8.18 26.87
N ALA A 195 5.46 -8.76 27.42
CA ALA A 195 5.41 -9.16 28.82
C ALA A 195 6.47 -10.21 29.15
N GLY A 196 6.60 -11.25 28.31
CA GLY A 196 7.62 -12.30 28.45
C GLY A 196 9.03 -11.75 28.37
N SER A 197 9.32 -10.82 27.45
CA SER A 197 10.62 -10.18 27.31
C SER A 197 11.01 -9.38 28.55
N LYS A 198 10.09 -8.61 29.13
CA LYS A 198 10.33 -7.85 30.39
C LYS A 198 10.63 -8.77 31.57
N ILE A 199 9.88 -9.87 31.70
CA ILE A 199 10.10 -10.86 32.76
C ILE A 199 11.47 -11.50 32.59
N HIS A 200 11.82 -11.87 31.37
CA HIS A 200 13.11 -12.50 31.07
C HIS A 200 14.27 -11.57 31.39
N GLU A 201 14.21 -10.31 30.97
CA GLU A 201 15.19 -9.27 31.28
C GLU A 201 15.37 -9.10 32.80
N ALA A 202 14.26 -8.99 33.54
CA ALA A 202 14.32 -8.87 34.99
C ALA A 202 14.99 -10.08 35.67
N LYS A 203 14.68 -11.30 35.19
CA LYS A 203 15.31 -12.53 35.71
C LYS A 203 16.78 -12.64 35.37
N LEU A 204 17.20 -12.27 34.16
CA LEU A 204 18.60 -12.22 33.79
C LEU A 204 19.37 -11.23 34.66
N ASN A 205 18.86 -10.04 34.93
CA ASN A 205 19.49 -9.07 35.80
C ASN A 205 19.64 -9.62 37.23
N GLN A 206 18.65 -10.29 37.79
CA GLN A 206 18.74 -10.96 39.09
C GLN A 206 19.88 -12.02 39.13
N ILE A 207 20.02 -12.79 38.05
CA ILE A 207 21.08 -13.79 37.94
C ILE A 207 22.47 -13.12 37.87
N PHE A 208 22.62 -12.07 37.06
CA PHE A 208 23.86 -11.33 36.95
C PHE A 208 24.27 -10.67 38.28
N ASP A 209 23.31 -10.13 39.02
CA ASP A 209 23.58 -9.52 40.33
C ASP A 209 23.97 -10.57 41.37
N ALA A 210 23.34 -11.74 41.35
CA ALA A 210 23.72 -12.85 42.21
C ALA A 210 25.16 -13.36 41.90
N ILE A 211 25.51 -13.48 40.62
CA ILE A 211 26.88 -13.89 40.21
C ILE A 211 27.91 -12.85 40.67
N LYS A 212 27.64 -11.56 40.50
CA LYS A 212 28.54 -10.49 40.98
C LYS A 212 28.75 -10.57 42.50
N THR A 213 27.66 -10.78 43.24
CA THR A 213 27.72 -10.92 44.71
C THR A 213 28.51 -12.14 45.14
N LEU A 214 28.35 -13.29 44.49
CA LEU A 214 29.14 -14.50 44.75
C LEU A 214 30.60 -14.31 44.39
N SER A 215 30.93 -13.63 43.29
CA SER A 215 32.30 -13.32 42.90
C SER A 215 33.05 -12.43 43.91
N LEU A 216 32.33 -11.54 44.59
CA LEU A 216 32.88 -10.69 45.64
C LEU A 216 33.12 -11.42 46.98
N ILE A 217 32.46 -12.55 47.21
CA ILE A 217 32.65 -13.37 48.44
C ILE A 217 33.89 -14.28 48.32
N HIS A 218 34.42 -14.51 47.11
CA HIS A 218 35.55 -15.38 46.85
C HIS A 218 36.86 -14.63 46.58
N ILE A 219 36.90 -13.31 46.80
CA ILE A 219 38.10 -12.49 46.82
C ILE A 219 38.42 -12.12 48.27
#